data_50b6d28f7dd6ad857e5dfa2ed16c6dbb
#
_entry.id   50b6d28f7dd6ad857e5dfa2ed16c6dbb
#
_cell.length_a   1.000
_cell.length_b   1.000
_cell.length_c   1.000
_cell.angle_alpha   90.00
_cell.angle_beta   90.00
_cell.angle_gamma   90.00
#
_symmetry.space_group_name_H-M   'P 1'
#
loop_
_entity.id
_entity.type
_entity.pdbx_description
1 polymer ?
#
loop_
_entity_poly.entity_id
_entity_poly.type
_entity_poly.pdbx_seq_one_letter_code
_entity_poly.pdbx_strand_id
1 'polypeptide(L)'
;MDELLELRGVVEAPPDAVAAILLDVRPGGRSPLATTGTAEPDRGDVFTVTRDGSKLTVAVDREALMVTVKGEWWFQGVTTVSNDERGALVSYRIFNVAPGQRWAVRFVSRGPLNAAPADFAAQLAALGTELGCKAYPLN
;
A
#
# COMPACT_ATOMS: atom_id res chain seq x y z
N MET A 1 4.09 17.46 5.87
CA MET A 1 3.99 16.15 5.19
C MET A 1 3.72 16.41 3.72
N ASP A 2 4.62 15.97 2.86
CA ASP A 2 4.59 16.29 1.44
C ASP A 2 4.15 15.06 0.64
N GLU A 3 3.07 15.21 -0.14
CA GLU A 3 2.67 14.16 -1.06
C GLU A 3 3.59 14.18 -2.28
N LEU A 4 4.20 13.03 -2.57
CA LEU A 4 5.16 12.89 -3.67
C LEU A 4 4.53 12.21 -4.89
N LEU A 5 3.51 11.40 -4.71
CA LEU A 5 2.91 10.61 -5.78
C LEU A 5 1.49 10.18 -5.38
N GLU A 6 0.58 10.18 -6.35
CA GLU A 6 -0.73 9.56 -6.21
C GLU A 6 -1.00 8.70 -7.44
N LEU A 7 -1.38 7.45 -7.23
CA LEU A 7 -1.79 6.50 -8.26
C LEU A 7 -3.18 5.99 -7.92
N ARG A 8 -4.01 5.81 -8.94
CA ARG A 8 -5.38 5.30 -8.77
C ARG A 8 -5.64 4.19 -9.76
N GLY A 9 -6.47 3.25 -9.36
CA GLY A 9 -6.90 2.16 -10.20
C GLY A 9 -8.29 1.70 -9.84
N VAL A 10 -8.89 0.94 -10.76
CA VAL A 10 -10.22 0.36 -10.58
C VAL A 10 -10.10 -1.15 -10.47
N VAL A 11 -10.80 -1.73 -9.51
CA VAL A 11 -11.02 -3.17 -9.40
C VAL A 11 -12.53 -3.39 -9.52
N GLU A 12 -12.96 -4.15 -10.53
CA GLU A 12 -14.39 -4.32 -10.84
C GLU A 12 -15.01 -5.38 -9.93
N ALA A 13 -14.97 -5.11 -8.63
CA ALA A 13 -15.54 -5.92 -7.56
C ALA A 13 -16.00 -4.97 -6.45
N PRO A 14 -16.91 -5.42 -5.56
CA PRO A 14 -17.35 -4.56 -4.46
C PRO A 14 -16.18 -4.14 -3.56
N PRO A 15 -16.20 -2.92 -3.02
CA PRO A 15 -15.12 -2.44 -2.13
C PRO A 15 -14.82 -3.38 -0.96
N ASP A 16 -15.83 -3.97 -0.36
CA ASP A 16 -15.63 -4.90 0.76
C ASP A 16 -14.85 -6.14 0.34
N ALA A 17 -15.12 -6.67 -0.86
CA ALA A 17 -14.41 -7.84 -1.38
C ALA A 17 -12.94 -7.50 -1.68
N VAL A 18 -12.69 -6.31 -2.23
CA VAL A 18 -11.34 -5.84 -2.50
C VAL A 18 -10.58 -5.62 -1.18
N ALA A 19 -11.22 -4.97 -0.22
CA ALA A 19 -10.61 -4.69 1.08
C ALA A 19 -10.32 -5.98 1.86
N ALA A 20 -11.17 -6.99 1.78
CA ALA A 20 -10.93 -8.27 2.46
C ALA A 20 -9.59 -8.89 2.08
N ILE A 21 -9.17 -8.71 0.83
CA ILE A 21 -7.88 -9.20 0.36
C ILE A 21 -6.79 -8.16 0.65
N LEU A 22 -7.01 -6.91 0.27
CA LEU A 22 -5.99 -5.86 0.33
C LEU A 22 -5.51 -5.58 1.75
N LEU A 23 -6.39 -5.68 2.74
CA LEU A 23 -6.05 -5.42 4.14
C LEU A 23 -5.40 -6.61 4.86
N ASP A 24 -5.31 -7.77 4.22
CA ASP A 24 -4.64 -8.94 4.77
C ASP A 24 -3.14 -8.87 4.50
N VAL A 25 -2.47 -7.94 5.19
CA VAL A 25 -1.11 -7.49 4.86
C VAL A 25 -0.01 -8.09 5.73
N ARG A 26 -0.36 -8.94 6.71
CA ARG A 26 0.68 -9.60 7.49
C ARG A 26 1.50 -10.54 6.61
N PRO A 27 2.76 -10.83 6.98
CA PRO A 27 3.56 -11.80 6.23
C PRO A 27 2.80 -13.11 6.03
N GLY A 28 2.71 -13.56 4.77
CA GLY A 28 1.92 -14.73 4.40
C GLY A 28 0.46 -14.45 4.10
N GLY A 29 0.00 -13.22 4.24
CA GLY A 29 -1.37 -12.80 3.94
C GLY A 29 -1.65 -12.76 2.43
N ARG A 30 -2.93 -12.60 2.10
CA ARG A 30 -3.42 -12.64 0.71
C ARG A 30 -3.18 -11.33 -0.06
N SER A 31 -2.90 -10.22 0.67
CA SER A 31 -2.73 -8.93 0.04
C SER A 31 -1.46 -8.90 -0.83
N PRO A 32 -1.53 -8.29 -2.03
CA PRO A 32 -0.32 -8.01 -2.79
C PRO A 32 0.63 -7.03 -2.08
N LEU A 33 0.14 -6.35 -1.03
CA LEU A 33 0.96 -5.48 -0.19
C LEU A 33 1.65 -6.25 0.93
N ALA A 34 1.30 -7.52 1.16
CA ALA A 34 1.89 -8.32 2.23
C ALA A 34 3.40 -8.44 2.01
N THR A 35 4.16 -8.13 3.05
CA THR A 35 5.62 -8.19 3.01
C THR A 35 6.11 -9.53 3.56
N THR A 36 7.33 -9.88 3.23
CA THR A 36 8.02 -10.99 3.88
C THR A 36 8.80 -10.45 5.09
N GLY A 37 9.07 -11.31 6.06
CA GLY A 37 9.80 -10.92 7.26
C GLY A 37 9.07 -11.35 8.53
N THR A 38 9.51 -10.81 9.66
CA THR A 38 8.94 -11.11 10.97
C THR A 38 8.11 -9.95 11.45
N ALA A 39 6.85 -10.20 11.78
CA ALA A 39 5.93 -9.18 12.29
C ALA A 39 5.84 -9.23 13.81
N GLU A 40 5.88 -8.07 14.44
CA GLU A 40 5.72 -7.93 15.91
C GLU A 40 4.79 -6.74 16.20
N PRO A 41 3.78 -6.91 17.07
CA PRO A 41 3.33 -8.17 17.67
C PRO A 41 2.72 -9.12 16.65
N ASP A 42 2.47 -10.36 17.04
CA ASP A 42 1.96 -11.40 16.15
C ASP A 42 0.47 -11.31 15.84
N ARG A 43 -0.22 -10.32 16.38
CA ARG A 43 -1.64 -10.06 16.09
C ARG A 43 -1.94 -8.58 16.24
N GLY A 44 -3.09 -8.18 15.70
CA GLY A 44 -3.57 -6.80 15.71
C GLY A 44 -3.34 -6.07 14.40
N ASP A 45 -3.84 -4.86 14.32
CA ASP A 45 -3.87 -4.07 13.10
C ASP A 45 -2.70 -3.09 12.99
N VAL A 46 -1.84 -3.02 14.00
CA VAL A 46 -0.60 -2.24 13.96
C VAL A 46 0.55 -3.15 14.33
N PHE A 47 1.53 -3.24 13.45
CA PHE A 47 2.67 -4.11 13.68
C PHE A 47 3.90 -3.59 12.92
N THR A 48 5.07 -4.04 13.36
CA THR A 48 6.35 -3.72 12.71
C THR A 48 6.87 -4.98 12.03
N VAL A 49 7.25 -4.85 10.77
CA VAL A 49 7.87 -5.93 10.01
C VAL A 49 9.36 -5.63 9.89
N THR A 50 10.18 -6.61 10.31
CA THR A 50 11.63 -6.53 10.17
C THR A 50 12.06 -7.45 9.02
N ARG A 51 12.81 -6.89 8.08
CA ARG A 51 13.32 -7.61 6.92
C ARG A 51 14.69 -7.05 6.56
N ASP A 52 15.71 -7.90 6.54
CA ASP A 52 17.08 -7.53 6.13
C ASP A 52 17.61 -6.31 6.89
N GLY A 53 17.31 -6.24 8.19
CA GLY A 53 17.73 -5.12 9.04
C GLY A 53 16.90 -3.85 8.92
N SER A 54 15.96 -3.81 7.98
CA SER A 54 15.05 -2.67 7.82
C SER A 54 13.73 -2.94 8.52
N LYS A 55 13.10 -1.89 9.02
CA LYS A 55 11.82 -1.96 9.72
C LYS A 55 10.77 -1.14 9.00
N LEU A 56 9.60 -1.74 8.84
CA LEU A 56 8.41 -1.05 8.34
C LEU A 56 7.32 -1.15 9.39
N THR A 57 6.65 -0.06 9.64
CA THR A 57 5.47 -0.04 10.52
C THR A 57 4.23 -0.05 9.65
N VAL A 58 3.36 -1.03 9.89
CA VAL A 58 2.13 -1.21 9.12
C VAL A 58 0.95 -0.98 10.03
N ALA A 59 0.01 -0.16 9.57
CA ALA A 59 -1.24 0.09 10.29
C ALA A 59 -2.41 -0.18 9.34
N VAL A 60 -3.37 -0.97 9.80
CA VAL A 60 -4.59 -1.29 9.05
C VAL A 60 -5.75 -0.58 9.73
N ASP A 61 -6.51 0.21 8.97
CA ASP A 61 -7.74 0.84 9.41
C ASP A 61 -8.89 0.16 8.67
N ARG A 62 -9.58 -0.75 9.34
CA ARG A 62 -10.65 -1.56 8.73
C ARG A 62 -11.91 -0.76 8.47
N GLU A 63 -12.15 0.29 9.25
CA GLU A 63 -13.29 1.15 9.06
C GLU A 63 -13.10 2.04 7.83
N ALA A 64 -11.91 2.61 7.68
CA ALA A 64 -11.58 3.47 6.55
C ALA A 64 -11.14 2.68 5.31
N LEU A 65 -10.98 1.36 5.40
CA LEU A 65 -10.46 0.48 4.34
C LEU A 65 -9.09 0.98 3.85
N MET A 66 -8.17 1.13 4.79
CA MET A 66 -6.89 1.78 4.53
C MET A 66 -5.73 1.01 5.16
N VAL A 67 -4.62 0.96 4.43
CA VAL A 67 -3.35 0.43 4.92
C VAL A 67 -2.29 1.53 4.82
N THR A 68 -1.60 1.78 5.93
CA THR A 68 -0.49 2.72 5.96
C THR A 68 0.79 1.95 6.23
N VAL A 69 1.81 2.16 5.41
CA VAL A 69 3.14 1.58 5.58
C VAL A 69 4.13 2.72 5.75
N LYS A 70 4.85 2.72 6.86
CA LYS A 70 5.81 3.76 7.19
C LYS A 70 7.20 3.16 7.31
N GLY A 71 8.18 3.75 6.62
CA GLY A 71 9.59 3.42 6.75
C GLY A 71 10.23 4.12 7.94
N GLU A 72 11.53 3.97 8.05
CA GLU A 72 12.27 4.48 9.22
C GLU A 72 12.55 5.98 9.15
N TRP A 73 12.53 6.58 7.98
CA TRP A 73 12.90 7.97 7.82
C TRP A 73 11.85 8.81 7.09
N TRP A 74 11.71 8.63 5.78
CA TRP A 74 10.90 9.55 4.97
C TRP A 74 9.62 8.94 4.42
N PHE A 75 9.64 7.65 4.19
CA PHE A 75 8.60 6.98 3.40
C PHE A 75 7.32 6.76 4.22
N GLN A 76 6.19 7.16 3.64
CA GLN A 76 4.88 6.70 4.08
C GLN A 76 4.02 6.44 2.86
N GLY A 77 3.60 5.18 2.70
CA GLY A 77 2.68 4.77 1.66
C GLY A 77 1.29 4.54 2.24
N VAL A 78 0.26 5.06 1.61
CA VAL A 78 -1.12 4.92 2.05
C VAL A 78 -1.95 4.36 0.91
N THR A 79 -2.55 3.18 1.13
CA THR A 79 -3.45 2.54 0.17
C THR A 79 -4.87 2.58 0.74
N THR A 80 -5.81 3.09 -0.04
CA THR A 80 -7.23 3.16 0.36
C THR A 80 -8.11 2.50 -0.67
N VAL A 81 -9.21 1.92 -0.19
CA VAL A 81 -10.26 1.36 -1.04
C VAL A 81 -11.53 2.18 -0.81
N SER A 82 -12.14 2.63 -1.87
CA SER A 82 -13.39 3.39 -1.79
C SER A 82 -14.37 2.91 -2.86
N ASN A 83 -15.61 3.38 -2.75
CA ASN A 83 -16.66 3.02 -3.69
C ASN A 83 -16.44 3.74 -5.02
N ASP A 84 -16.73 3.04 -6.12
CA ASP A 84 -16.69 3.59 -7.48
C ASP A 84 -17.84 2.97 -8.27
N GLU A 85 -18.35 3.67 -9.26
CA GLU A 85 -19.45 3.15 -10.08
C GLU A 85 -19.08 1.86 -10.85
N ARG A 86 -17.79 1.62 -11.05
CA ARG A 86 -17.25 0.42 -11.71
C ARG A 86 -16.91 -0.69 -10.72
N GLY A 87 -17.08 -0.46 -9.39
CA GLY A 87 -16.75 -1.39 -8.34
C GLY A 87 -15.99 -0.71 -7.21
N ALA A 88 -14.68 -0.87 -7.16
CA ALA A 88 -13.82 -0.24 -6.16
C ALA A 88 -12.76 0.65 -6.80
N LEU A 89 -12.51 1.78 -6.16
CA LEU A 89 -11.36 2.63 -6.47
C LEU A 89 -10.27 2.33 -5.47
N VAL A 90 -9.09 1.96 -5.95
CA VAL A 90 -7.90 1.77 -5.13
C VAL A 90 -6.98 2.95 -5.38
N SER A 91 -6.57 3.61 -4.31
CA SER A 91 -5.70 4.78 -4.36
C SER A 91 -4.43 4.48 -3.57
N TYR A 92 -3.28 4.80 -4.15
CA TYR A 92 -1.99 4.66 -3.50
C TYR A 92 -1.26 6.00 -3.53
N ARG A 93 -0.87 6.49 -2.35
CA ARG A 93 -0.21 7.78 -2.18
C ARG A 93 1.08 7.60 -1.41
N ILE A 94 2.13 8.26 -1.87
CA ILE A 94 3.43 8.28 -1.18
C ILE A 94 3.67 9.67 -0.65
N PHE A 95 4.06 9.73 0.63
CA PHE A 95 4.35 10.99 1.35
C PHE A 95 5.78 11.00 1.85
N ASN A 96 6.37 12.18 1.86
CA ASN A 96 7.59 12.46 2.59
C ASN A 96 7.21 12.92 4.00
N VAL A 97 7.46 12.06 5.00
CA VAL A 97 7.18 12.37 6.41
C VAL A 97 8.47 12.52 7.21
N ALA A 98 9.59 12.74 6.55
CA ALA A 98 10.89 12.87 7.22
C ALA A 98 10.85 13.98 8.27
N PRO A 99 11.27 13.70 9.51
CA PRO A 99 11.30 14.72 10.57
C PRO A 99 12.46 15.72 10.38
N GLY A 100 13.48 15.32 9.62
CA GLY A 100 14.63 16.16 9.32
C GLY A 100 15.23 15.81 7.98
N GLN A 101 16.08 16.69 7.47
CA GLN A 101 16.78 16.49 6.18
C GLN A 101 15.81 16.21 5.01
N ARG A 102 14.66 16.88 5.02
CA ARG A 102 13.61 16.65 4.03
C ARG A 102 14.09 16.94 2.61
N TRP A 103 15.00 17.87 2.46
CA TRP A 103 15.58 18.22 1.16
C TRP A 103 16.34 17.05 0.51
N ALA A 104 16.92 16.15 1.33
CA ALA A 104 17.70 15.03 0.83
C ALA A 104 16.80 13.91 0.28
N VAL A 105 15.52 13.88 0.65
CA VAL A 105 14.59 12.83 0.25
C VAL A 105 14.45 12.75 -1.26
N ARG A 106 14.49 13.86 -1.98
CA ARG A 106 14.40 13.88 -3.45
C ARG A 106 15.45 13.01 -4.14
N PHE A 107 16.59 12.77 -3.47
CA PHE A 107 17.67 11.95 -4.03
C PHE A 107 17.42 10.46 -3.78
N VAL A 108 16.96 10.10 -2.60
CA VAL A 108 16.73 8.69 -2.23
C VAL A 108 15.36 8.17 -2.70
N SER A 109 14.41 9.05 -2.98
CA SER A 109 13.05 8.66 -3.38
C SER A 109 12.93 8.34 -4.87
N ARG A 110 13.91 8.65 -5.69
CA ARG A 110 13.84 8.45 -7.15
C ARG A 110 13.53 7.01 -7.56
N GLY A 111 14.24 6.06 -6.96
CA GLY A 111 14.04 4.65 -7.25
C GLY A 111 12.61 4.20 -6.91
N PRO A 112 12.18 4.35 -5.65
CA PRO A 112 10.82 4.00 -5.24
C PRO A 112 9.74 4.71 -6.05
N LEU A 113 9.88 6.01 -6.33
CA LEU A 113 8.88 6.74 -7.12
C LEU A 113 8.82 6.27 -8.56
N ASN A 114 9.97 5.95 -9.17
CA ASN A 114 10.02 5.44 -10.53
C ASN A 114 9.44 4.03 -10.64
N ALA A 115 9.61 3.21 -9.61
CA ALA A 115 9.09 1.83 -9.59
C ALA A 115 7.61 1.75 -9.26
N ALA A 116 7.05 2.74 -8.57
CA ALA A 116 5.71 2.69 -8.03
C ALA A 116 4.60 2.43 -9.07
N PRO A 117 4.59 3.06 -10.26
CA PRO A 117 3.53 2.79 -11.23
C PRO A 117 3.46 1.33 -11.68
N ALA A 118 4.62 0.71 -11.96
CA ALA A 118 4.66 -0.70 -12.37
C ALA A 118 4.27 -1.62 -11.22
N ASP A 119 4.75 -1.34 -10.02
CA ASP A 119 4.40 -2.10 -8.82
C ASP A 119 2.90 -2.01 -8.53
N PHE A 120 2.33 -0.83 -8.64
CA PHE A 120 0.90 -0.62 -8.44
C PHE A 120 0.06 -1.36 -9.48
N ALA A 121 0.45 -1.31 -10.75
CA ALA A 121 -0.22 -2.06 -11.81
C ALA A 121 -0.18 -3.56 -11.55
N ALA A 122 0.95 -4.08 -11.08
CA ALA A 122 1.09 -5.49 -10.72
C ALA A 122 0.20 -5.86 -9.53
N GLN A 123 0.08 -5.00 -8.54
CA GLN A 123 -0.81 -5.21 -7.38
C GLN A 123 -2.27 -5.25 -7.81
N LEU A 124 -2.69 -4.36 -8.70
CA LEU A 124 -4.04 -4.38 -9.25
C LEU A 124 -4.31 -5.66 -10.03
N ALA A 125 -3.37 -6.08 -10.86
CA ALA A 125 -3.49 -7.33 -11.63
C ALA A 125 -3.64 -8.54 -10.69
N ALA A 126 -2.89 -8.56 -9.59
CA ALA A 126 -2.99 -9.62 -8.59
C ALA A 126 -4.37 -9.65 -7.92
N LEU A 127 -4.91 -8.48 -7.58
CA LEU A 127 -6.26 -8.37 -7.03
C LEU A 127 -7.31 -8.86 -8.03
N GLY A 128 -7.18 -8.48 -9.28
CA GLY A 128 -8.09 -8.93 -10.34
C GLY A 128 -8.07 -10.44 -10.52
N THR A 129 -6.88 -11.04 -10.50
CA THR A 129 -6.73 -12.50 -10.59
C THR A 129 -7.39 -13.18 -9.40
N GLU A 130 -7.12 -12.70 -8.20
CA GLU A 130 -7.67 -13.27 -6.96
C GLU A 130 -9.19 -13.19 -6.92
N LEU A 131 -9.76 -12.09 -7.41
CA LEU A 131 -11.21 -11.85 -7.39
C LEU A 131 -11.94 -12.30 -8.65
N GLY A 132 -11.19 -12.72 -9.69
CA GLY A 132 -11.78 -13.12 -10.96
C GLY A 132 -12.47 -11.97 -11.70
N CYS A 133 -11.92 -10.76 -11.64
CA CYS A 133 -12.48 -9.58 -12.25
C CYS A 133 -11.42 -8.74 -12.96
N LYS A 134 -11.86 -7.72 -13.67
CA LYS A 134 -10.96 -6.75 -14.28
C LYS A 134 -10.40 -5.81 -13.22
N ALA A 135 -9.12 -5.49 -13.34
CA ALA A 135 -8.45 -4.52 -12.50
C ALA A 135 -7.38 -3.80 -13.34
N TYR A 136 -7.38 -2.49 -13.28
CA TYR A 136 -6.52 -1.69 -14.16
C TYR A 136 -6.22 -0.33 -13.55
N PRO A 137 -5.02 0.21 -13.82
CA PRO A 137 -4.68 1.55 -13.37
C PRO A 137 -5.43 2.62 -14.16
N LEU A 138 -5.69 3.74 -13.49
CA LEU A 138 -6.14 4.98 -14.09
C LEU A 138 -4.92 5.88 -14.30
N ASN A 139 -4.97 6.73 -15.28
CA ASN A 139 -3.83 7.62 -15.54
C ASN A 139 -3.64 8.72 -14.51
#